data_52773e263d0bd1c81b5d6e857c1b2a08
#
_entry.id   52773e263d0bd1c81b5d6e857c1b2a08
#
_cell.length_a   1.000
_cell.length_b   1.000
_cell.length_c   1.000
_cell.angle_alpha   90.00
_cell.angle_beta   90.00
_cell.angle_gamma   90.00
#
_symmetry.space_group_name_H-M   'P 1'
#
loop_
_entity.id
_entity.type
_entity.pdbx_description
1 polymer ?
#
loop_
_entity_poly.entity_id
_entity_poly.type
_entity_poly.pdbx_seq_one_letter_code
_entity_poly.pdbx_strand_id
1 'polypeptide(L)'
;MIQESIVKLVQYGLATGLIEKEDKRYTTNKILELLQMDAIDEEYVKQILESDGADQSVEGELESILGDICDYAYEHGLMEENSVGYRDLFDTKVMSLLVDRPSNVIRRFWELYKEDPVKATDAHYKFSQDTDYIRRYRIAKDMKWVAPTEYGDLDITINLSKPEKDPKAIAAAKLAKQTSYPKCLLCMENEGYAGRLNHPARQNHRIIPVTINNSEWGFQYSPYVYYNEHCIVFNSQHVPMKIERATFAKLFDFVKQFPHYFVGSNADLPIVGGSILSHDHFQGGHYEFAMAKAPVEKEVVIPGFEDVKAGIVKWPMSVIRISGPDTERLIELADKILLKWKGYTDEAAFIFAETDGEPHNTITPIARKRGDMYEMDLVLRNNITTEEHPLGVYHPHAELHHIKKENIGLIEVMGLAVLPARLKGELEGLCKAIVAGEDLRKDEVLEKHADWVEELKEKYTFTAENVEEILKKEIGIVFKKVLEHAGVYKCTEEGRTAFMRFIDSL
;
A
#
# COMPACT_ATOMS: atom_id res chain seq x y z
N MET A 1 -34.19 -7.47 14.75
CA MET A 1 -32.74 -7.33 14.61
C MET A 1 -32.24 -8.04 13.34
N ILE A 2 -32.07 -9.39 13.28
CA ILE A 2 -31.44 -10.00 12.06
C ILE A 2 -32.26 -9.76 10.77
N GLN A 3 -33.59 -9.83 10.81
CA GLN A 3 -34.41 -9.58 9.62
C GLN A 3 -34.30 -8.12 9.15
N GLU A 4 -34.21 -7.17 10.07
CA GLU A 4 -33.95 -5.76 9.75
C GLU A 4 -32.58 -5.57 9.08
N SER A 5 -31.53 -6.25 9.59
CA SER A 5 -30.18 -6.18 9.00
C SER A 5 -30.16 -6.83 7.60
N ILE A 6 -30.99 -7.87 7.34
CA ILE A 6 -31.19 -8.43 5.99
C ILE A 6 -31.84 -7.37 5.06
N VAL A 7 -32.89 -6.68 5.52
CA VAL A 7 -33.52 -5.58 4.75
C VAL A 7 -32.50 -4.52 4.41
N LYS A 8 -31.76 -4.02 5.39
CA LYS A 8 -30.73 -3.00 5.20
C LYS A 8 -29.61 -3.45 4.26
N LEU A 9 -29.19 -4.73 4.32
CA LEU A 9 -28.17 -5.24 3.41
C LEU A 9 -28.66 -5.26 1.95
N VAL A 10 -29.92 -5.64 1.71
CA VAL A 10 -30.52 -5.59 0.36
C VAL A 10 -30.67 -4.13 -0.11
N GLN A 11 -31.08 -3.22 0.79
CA GLN A 11 -31.15 -1.78 0.50
C GLN A 11 -29.76 -1.21 0.16
N TYR A 12 -28.72 -1.61 0.91
CA TYR A 12 -27.32 -1.27 0.60
C TYR A 12 -26.91 -1.72 -0.80
N GLY A 13 -27.22 -2.95 -1.17
CA GLY A 13 -26.91 -3.48 -2.51
C GLY A 13 -27.58 -2.68 -3.62
N LEU A 14 -28.84 -2.22 -3.41
CA LEU A 14 -29.56 -1.38 -4.36
C LEU A 14 -28.96 0.05 -4.42
N ALA A 15 -28.69 0.67 -3.25
CA ALA A 15 -28.18 2.03 -3.15
C ALA A 15 -26.80 2.18 -3.79
N THR A 16 -25.94 1.15 -3.65
CA THR A 16 -24.59 1.12 -4.23
C THR A 16 -24.56 0.62 -5.69
N GLY A 17 -25.68 0.09 -6.20
CA GLY A 17 -25.77 -0.50 -7.53
C GLY A 17 -25.03 -1.83 -7.67
N LEU A 18 -24.79 -2.55 -6.57
CA LEU A 18 -24.25 -3.91 -6.58
C LEU A 18 -25.27 -4.92 -7.05
N ILE A 19 -26.56 -4.66 -6.78
CA ILE A 19 -27.70 -5.46 -7.27
C ILE A 19 -28.73 -4.55 -7.94
N GLU A 20 -29.52 -5.12 -8.85
CA GLU A 20 -30.64 -4.45 -9.49
C GLU A 20 -31.97 -4.78 -8.79
N LYS A 21 -33.04 -4.07 -9.16
CA LYS A 21 -34.38 -4.26 -8.53
C LYS A 21 -34.91 -5.67 -8.72
N GLU A 22 -34.54 -6.31 -9.79
CA GLU A 22 -34.93 -7.68 -10.16
C GLU A 22 -34.25 -8.73 -9.27
N ASP A 23 -33.09 -8.39 -8.67
CA ASP A 23 -32.27 -9.30 -7.87
C ASP A 23 -32.75 -9.42 -6.41
N LYS A 24 -33.62 -8.53 -5.95
CA LYS A 24 -34.02 -8.43 -4.51
C LYS A 24 -34.43 -9.76 -3.89
N ARG A 25 -35.33 -10.50 -4.54
CA ARG A 25 -35.82 -11.78 -4.02
C ARG A 25 -34.72 -12.85 -4.02
N TYR A 26 -33.98 -12.91 -5.11
CA TYR A 26 -32.88 -13.86 -5.24
C TYR A 26 -31.83 -13.65 -4.16
N THR A 27 -31.38 -12.40 -4.00
CA THR A 27 -30.36 -12.01 -3.01
C THR A 27 -30.86 -12.27 -1.58
N THR A 28 -32.13 -11.92 -1.27
CA THR A 28 -32.73 -12.21 0.03
C THR A 28 -32.70 -13.71 0.32
N ASN A 29 -33.14 -14.56 -0.61
CA ASN A 29 -33.15 -15.99 -0.43
C ASN A 29 -31.74 -16.57 -0.25
N LYS A 30 -30.72 -16.00 -0.93
CA LYS A 30 -29.33 -16.40 -0.75
C LYS A 30 -28.78 -16.00 0.62
N ILE A 31 -29.20 -14.87 1.16
CA ILE A 31 -28.83 -14.45 2.52
C ILE A 31 -29.50 -15.40 3.55
N LEU A 32 -30.80 -15.71 3.39
CA LEU A 32 -31.51 -16.67 4.25
C LEU A 32 -30.84 -18.06 4.23
N GLU A 33 -30.51 -18.57 3.04
CA GLU A 33 -29.77 -19.83 2.88
C GLU A 33 -28.43 -19.81 3.66
N LEU A 34 -27.65 -18.73 3.52
CA LEU A 34 -26.37 -18.59 4.23
C LEU A 34 -26.54 -18.57 5.74
N LEU A 35 -27.58 -17.89 6.23
CA LEU A 35 -27.90 -17.76 7.65
C LEU A 35 -28.69 -18.95 8.20
N GLN A 36 -28.99 -19.97 7.37
CA GLN A 36 -29.81 -21.14 7.72
C GLN A 36 -31.18 -20.75 8.30
N MET A 37 -31.78 -19.72 7.73
CA MET A 37 -33.12 -19.25 8.08
C MET A 37 -34.15 -19.80 7.09
N ASP A 38 -35.18 -20.46 7.60
CA ASP A 38 -36.24 -21.05 6.75
C ASP A 38 -37.24 -20.00 6.24
N ALA A 39 -37.35 -18.87 6.92
CA ALA A 39 -38.34 -17.84 6.62
C ALA A 39 -37.90 -16.43 7.07
N ILE A 40 -38.54 -15.42 6.51
CA ILE A 40 -38.52 -14.02 6.90
C ILE A 40 -39.97 -13.53 6.97
N ASP A 41 -40.31 -12.68 7.93
CA ASP A 41 -41.67 -12.21 8.15
C ASP A 41 -42.15 -11.31 7.01
N GLU A 42 -43.46 -11.36 6.70
CA GLU A 42 -44.10 -10.65 5.58
C GLU A 42 -43.83 -9.13 5.61
N GLU A 43 -43.76 -8.54 6.78
CA GLU A 43 -43.44 -7.12 6.92
C GLU A 43 -42.08 -6.75 6.35
N TYR A 44 -41.05 -7.56 6.61
CA TYR A 44 -39.69 -7.32 6.08
C TYR A 44 -39.61 -7.65 4.59
N VAL A 45 -40.33 -8.68 4.12
CA VAL A 45 -40.47 -8.96 2.69
C VAL A 45 -41.03 -7.75 1.96
N LYS A 46 -42.09 -7.12 2.51
CA LYS A 46 -42.68 -5.91 1.94
C LYS A 46 -41.70 -4.77 1.88
N GLN A 47 -40.95 -4.49 2.96
CA GLN A 47 -39.91 -3.46 2.99
C GLN A 47 -38.85 -3.68 1.90
N ILE A 48 -38.37 -4.92 1.73
CA ILE A 48 -37.41 -5.27 0.69
C ILE A 48 -38.00 -4.99 -0.72
N LEU A 49 -39.24 -5.41 -0.96
CA LEU A 49 -39.86 -5.26 -2.28
C LEU A 49 -40.17 -3.82 -2.63
N GLU A 50 -40.49 -2.98 -1.64
CA GLU A 50 -40.74 -1.55 -1.80
C GLU A 50 -39.47 -0.72 -1.92
N SER A 51 -38.31 -1.25 -1.52
CA SER A 51 -37.04 -0.55 -1.64
C SER A 51 -36.66 -0.29 -3.09
N ASP A 52 -36.22 0.92 -3.38
CA ASP A 52 -35.83 1.37 -4.74
C ASP A 52 -34.36 1.81 -4.86
N GLY A 53 -33.60 1.78 -3.75
CA GLY A 53 -32.21 2.21 -3.71
C GLY A 53 -32.02 3.73 -3.59
N ALA A 54 -33.10 4.49 -3.32
CA ALA A 54 -33.02 5.94 -3.18
C ALA A 54 -32.38 6.39 -1.85
N ASP A 55 -32.47 5.57 -0.80
CA ASP A 55 -31.87 5.87 0.49
C ASP A 55 -30.37 5.55 0.50
N GLN A 56 -29.54 6.58 0.32
CA GLN A 56 -28.10 6.48 0.35
C GLN A 56 -27.52 6.48 1.79
N SER A 57 -28.33 6.75 2.83
CA SER A 57 -27.85 6.78 4.22
C SER A 57 -27.34 5.40 4.68
N VAL A 58 -27.93 4.34 4.14
CA VAL A 58 -27.56 2.94 4.41
C VAL A 58 -26.09 2.61 4.08
N GLU A 59 -25.45 3.37 3.18
CA GLU A 59 -24.02 3.17 2.86
C GLU A 59 -23.11 3.36 4.08
N GLY A 60 -23.48 4.30 4.97
CA GLY A 60 -22.75 4.56 6.22
C GLY A 60 -22.99 3.50 7.31
N GLU A 61 -23.99 2.63 7.16
CA GLU A 61 -24.39 1.65 8.17
C GLU A 61 -23.77 0.25 7.93
N LEU A 62 -22.99 0.04 6.87
CA LEU A 62 -22.51 -1.30 6.49
C LEU A 62 -21.75 -2.02 7.61
N GLU A 63 -20.90 -1.32 8.39
CA GLU A 63 -20.17 -1.91 9.53
C GLU A 63 -21.16 -2.50 10.57
N SER A 64 -22.24 -1.77 10.88
CA SER A 64 -23.26 -2.21 11.82
C SER A 64 -24.09 -3.37 11.27
N ILE A 65 -24.49 -3.28 9.99
CA ILE A 65 -25.27 -4.34 9.31
C ILE A 65 -24.51 -5.67 9.32
N LEU A 66 -23.25 -5.65 8.90
CA LEU A 66 -22.41 -6.83 8.90
C LEU A 66 -22.08 -7.30 10.33
N GLY A 67 -21.96 -6.36 11.26
CA GLY A 67 -21.81 -6.64 12.68
C GLY A 67 -22.94 -7.51 13.23
N ASP A 68 -24.17 -7.07 13.05
CA ASP A 68 -25.38 -7.79 13.49
C ASP A 68 -25.50 -9.16 12.84
N ILE A 69 -25.17 -9.27 11.54
CA ILE A 69 -25.21 -10.54 10.80
C ILE A 69 -24.16 -11.51 11.33
N CYS A 70 -22.96 -11.04 11.64
CA CYS A 70 -21.90 -11.87 12.23
C CYS A 70 -22.25 -12.28 13.67
N ASP A 71 -22.87 -11.42 14.47
CA ASP A 71 -23.32 -11.77 15.81
C ASP A 71 -24.38 -12.86 15.78
N TYR A 72 -25.38 -12.72 14.90
CA TYR A 72 -26.37 -13.79 14.65
C TYR A 72 -25.71 -15.09 14.22
N ALA A 73 -24.77 -15.03 13.28
CA ALA A 73 -24.08 -16.21 12.77
C ALA A 73 -23.29 -16.94 13.88
N TYR A 74 -22.64 -16.20 14.77
CA TYR A 74 -21.92 -16.78 15.90
C TYR A 74 -22.90 -17.43 16.92
N GLU A 75 -23.97 -16.72 17.28
CA GLU A 75 -24.99 -17.21 18.24
C GLU A 75 -25.69 -18.48 17.76
N HIS A 76 -25.78 -18.68 16.40
CA HIS A 76 -26.41 -19.85 15.79
C HIS A 76 -25.40 -20.92 15.31
N GLY A 77 -24.12 -20.80 15.73
CA GLY A 77 -23.10 -21.80 15.44
C GLY A 77 -22.62 -21.87 13.99
N LEU A 78 -22.82 -20.80 13.22
CA LEU A 78 -22.35 -20.68 11.84
C LEU A 78 -20.90 -20.21 11.75
N MET A 79 -20.35 -19.71 12.86
CA MET A 79 -18.93 -19.37 13.05
C MET A 79 -18.39 -20.10 14.29
N GLU A 80 -17.15 -20.59 14.19
CA GLU A 80 -16.48 -21.31 15.30
C GLU A 80 -16.12 -20.39 16.46
N GLU A 81 -15.69 -19.16 16.18
CA GLU A 81 -15.28 -18.15 17.15
C GLU A 81 -15.76 -16.76 16.75
N ASN A 82 -16.01 -15.89 17.74
CA ASN A 82 -16.33 -14.48 17.55
C ASN A 82 -15.06 -13.62 17.57
N SER A 83 -14.09 -13.95 16.72
CA SER A 83 -12.86 -13.18 16.55
C SER A 83 -12.83 -12.45 15.21
N VAL A 84 -12.01 -11.40 15.09
CA VAL A 84 -11.87 -10.61 13.85
C VAL A 84 -11.61 -11.49 12.63
N GLY A 85 -10.78 -12.53 12.78
CA GLY A 85 -10.44 -13.43 11.66
C GLY A 85 -11.65 -14.22 11.14
N TYR A 86 -12.47 -14.77 12.04
CA TYR A 86 -13.68 -15.50 11.65
C TYR A 86 -14.77 -14.57 11.12
N ARG A 87 -14.91 -13.38 11.73
CA ARG A 87 -15.84 -12.35 11.23
C ARG A 87 -15.48 -11.92 9.82
N ASP A 88 -14.19 -11.68 9.54
CA ASP A 88 -13.70 -11.30 8.20
C ASP A 88 -13.94 -12.40 7.14
N LEU A 89 -13.90 -13.66 7.51
CA LEU A 89 -14.25 -14.75 6.61
C LEU A 89 -15.76 -14.79 6.33
N PHE A 90 -16.57 -14.57 7.36
CA PHE A 90 -18.02 -14.68 7.24
C PHE A 90 -18.64 -13.46 6.54
N ASP A 91 -18.28 -12.23 6.94
CA ASP A 91 -18.79 -11.00 6.33
C ASP A 91 -18.41 -10.89 4.84
N THR A 92 -17.18 -11.30 4.47
CA THR A 92 -16.77 -11.39 3.07
C THR A 92 -17.63 -12.36 2.28
N LYS A 93 -18.03 -13.49 2.90
CA LYS A 93 -18.95 -14.45 2.30
C LYS A 93 -20.35 -13.85 2.15
N VAL A 94 -20.84 -13.11 3.15
CA VAL A 94 -22.12 -12.37 3.09
C VAL A 94 -22.09 -11.37 1.92
N MET A 95 -21.08 -10.53 1.87
CA MET A 95 -20.94 -9.51 0.82
C MET A 95 -20.84 -10.13 -0.58
N SER A 96 -20.26 -11.32 -0.72
CA SER A 96 -20.16 -12.00 -2.01
C SER A 96 -21.52 -12.31 -2.67
N LEU A 97 -22.61 -12.31 -1.90
CA LEU A 97 -23.97 -12.53 -2.40
C LEU A 97 -24.52 -11.31 -3.17
N LEU A 98 -23.89 -10.14 -2.98
CA LEU A 98 -24.23 -8.89 -3.68
C LEU A 98 -23.32 -8.65 -4.90
N VAL A 99 -22.27 -9.44 -5.07
CA VAL A 99 -21.18 -9.11 -6.00
C VAL A 99 -21.34 -9.85 -7.32
N ASP A 100 -21.33 -9.10 -8.40
CA ASP A 100 -21.40 -9.60 -9.77
C ASP A 100 -20.26 -10.59 -10.11
N ARG A 101 -20.50 -11.43 -11.12
CA ARG A 101 -19.47 -12.35 -11.63
C ARG A 101 -18.32 -11.57 -12.29
N PRO A 102 -17.08 -12.10 -12.27
CA PRO A 102 -15.92 -11.46 -12.89
C PRO A 102 -16.18 -10.99 -14.32
N SER A 103 -16.82 -11.83 -15.16
CA SER A 103 -17.10 -11.50 -16.55
C SER A 103 -17.94 -10.23 -16.75
N ASN A 104 -18.89 -9.94 -15.84
CA ASN A 104 -19.70 -8.73 -15.90
C ASN A 104 -18.88 -7.51 -15.47
N VAL A 105 -18.11 -7.62 -14.38
CA VAL A 105 -17.26 -6.54 -13.88
C VAL A 105 -16.19 -6.18 -14.91
N ILE A 106 -15.52 -7.17 -15.50
CA ILE A 106 -14.50 -6.98 -16.54
C ILE A 106 -15.11 -6.29 -17.77
N ARG A 107 -16.29 -6.73 -18.22
CA ARG A 107 -16.97 -6.12 -19.37
C ARG A 107 -17.29 -4.64 -19.10
N ARG A 108 -17.89 -4.33 -17.96
CA ARG A 108 -18.23 -2.96 -17.55
C ARG A 108 -16.99 -2.07 -17.47
N PHE A 109 -15.89 -2.58 -16.91
CA PHE A 109 -14.63 -1.87 -16.83
C PHE A 109 -14.13 -1.47 -18.23
N TRP A 110 -14.06 -2.43 -19.16
CA TRP A 110 -13.53 -2.16 -20.49
C TRP A 110 -14.49 -1.36 -21.39
N GLU A 111 -15.79 -1.40 -21.13
CA GLU A 111 -16.77 -0.49 -21.77
C GLU A 111 -16.54 0.96 -21.34
N LEU A 112 -16.40 1.22 -20.04
CA LEU A 112 -16.07 2.54 -19.50
C LEU A 112 -14.67 3.02 -19.96
N TYR A 113 -13.72 2.11 -20.03
CA TYR A 113 -12.36 2.43 -20.48
C TYR A 113 -12.32 2.95 -21.92
N LYS A 114 -13.18 2.46 -22.80
CA LYS A 114 -13.29 2.97 -24.17
C LYS A 114 -13.76 4.41 -24.22
N GLU A 115 -14.52 4.84 -23.22
CA GLU A 115 -14.94 6.24 -23.10
C GLU A 115 -13.83 7.09 -22.49
N ASP A 116 -13.32 6.66 -21.34
CA ASP A 116 -12.28 7.34 -20.57
C ASP A 116 -11.64 6.36 -19.57
N PRO A 117 -10.31 6.16 -19.59
CA PRO A 117 -9.60 5.36 -18.59
C PRO A 117 -9.88 5.80 -17.14
N VAL A 118 -10.06 7.09 -16.88
CA VAL A 118 -10.38 7.62 -15.54
C VAL A 118 -11.74 7.12 -15.07
N LYS A 119 -12.77 7.18 -15.95
CA LYS A 119 -14.11 6.65 -15.59
C LYS A 119 -14.07 5.16 -15.21
N ALA A 120 -13.26 4.37 -15.92
CA ALA A 120 -13.15 2.94 -15.65
C ALA A 120 -12.49 2.67 -14.28
N THR A 121 -11.41 3.37 -13.98
CA THR A 121 -10.69 3.23 -12.70
C THR A 121 -11.52 3.73 -11.54
N ASP A 122 -12.15 4.91 -11.65
CA ASP A 122 -13.05 5.47 -10.62
C ASP A 122 -14.21 4.51 -10.31
N ALA A 123 -14.87 3.97 -11.37
CA ALA A 123 -15.97 3.03 -11.18
C ALA A 123 -15.52 1.73 -10.52
N HIS A 124 -14.36 1.20 -10.89
CA HIS A 124 -13.81 -0.02 -10.30
C HIS A 124 -13.30 0.21 -8.88
N TYR A 125 -12.77 1.40 -8.58
CA TYR A 125 -12.39 1.78 -7.22
C TYR A 125 -13.61 1.88 -6.31
N LYS A 126 -14.68 2.57 -6.78
CA LYS A 126 -15.95 2.61 -6.06
C LYS A 126 -16.54 1.22 -5.84
N PHE A 127 -16.56 0.38 -6.88
CA PHE A 127 -16.99 -1.02 -6.77
C PHE A 127 -16.19 -1.78 -5.69
N SER A 128 -14.87 -1.62 -5.65
CA SER A 128 -14.02 -2.27 -4.64
C SER A 128 -14.30 -1.79 -3.21
N GLN A 129 -14.78 -0.56 -3.05
CA GLN A 129 -15.26 -0.02 -1.77
C GLN A 129 -16.66 -0.55 -1.42
N ASP A 130 -17.58 -0.54 -2.37
CA ASP A 130 -18.98 -0.95 -2.15
C ASP A 130 -19.12 -2.44 -1.88
N THR A 131 -18.23 -3.27 -2.44
CA THR A 131 -18.16 -4.71 -2.12
C THR A 131 -17.56 -5.02 -0.76
N ASP A 132 -17.16 -4.02 0.03
CA ASP A 132 -16.43 -4.17 1.29
C ASP A 132 -15.08 -4.92 1.15
N TYR A 133 -14.55 -5.01 -0.06
CA TYR A 133 -13.17 -5.44 -0.27
C TYR A 133 -12.20 -4.39 0.29
N ILE A 134 -12.50 -3.10 0.05
CA ILE A 134 -11.89 -1.95 0.71
C ILE A 134 -12.80 -1.52 1.86
N ARG A 135 -12.43 -1.85 3.09
CA ARG A 135 -13.22 -1.59 4.29
C ARG A 135 -13.09 -0.15 4.74
N ARG A 136 -13.91 0.75 4.14
CA ARG A 136 -13.87 2.21 4.39
C ARG A 136 -13.87 2.56 5.87
N TYR A 137 -14.71 1.92 6.68
CA TYR A 137 -14.81 2.16 8.11
C TYR A 137 -13.56 1.77 8.91
N ARG A 138 -12.74 0.83 8.43
CA ARG A 138 -11.43 0.51 9.02
C ARG A 138 -10.39 1.56 8.64
N ILE A 139 -10.36 1.94 7.36
CA ILE A 139 -9.42 2.95 6.84
C ILE A 139 -9.67 4.32 7.48
N ALA A 140 -10.93 4.66 7.77
CA ALA A 140 -11.28 5.90 8.48
C ALA A 140 -10.69 5.99 9.90
N LYS A 141 -10.24 4.88 10.49
CA LYS A 141 -9.58 4.84 11.79
C LYS A 141 -8.07 5.14 11.70
N ASP A 142 -7.46 5.10 10.50
CA ASP A 142 -6.05 5.42 10.31
C ASP A 142 -5.76 6.86 10.73
N MET A 143 -4.64 7.06 11.41
CA MET A 143 -4.18 8.42 11.73
C MET A 143 -3.31 8.93 10.59
N LYS A 144 -3.65 10.11 10.04
CA LYS A 144 -2.96 10.69 8.89
C LYS A 144 -2.64 12.16 9.17
N TRP A 145 -1.42 12.59 8.86
CA TRP A 145 -1.02 14.00 8.88
C TRP A 145 0.14 14.25 7.92
N VAL A 146 0.44 15.52 7.70
CA VAL A 146 1.53 15.98 6.85
C VAL A 146 2.63 16.56 7.71
N ALA A 147 3.88 16.23 7.39
CA ALA A 147 5.06 16.76 8.06
C ALA A 147 5.91 17.57 7.05
N PRO A 148 5.96 18.91 7.17
CA PRO A 148 6.79 19.76 6.31
C PRO A 148 8.28 19.50 6.55
N THR A 149 9.06 19.39 5.46
CA THR A 149 10.51 19.24 5.48
C THR A 149 11.16 20.07 4.38
N GLU A 150 12.49 20.17 4.40
CA GLU A 150 13.27 20.81 3.32
C GLU A 150 13.20 20.09 1.98
N TYR A 151 12.69 18.85 1.96
CA TYR A 151 12.48 18.04 0.75
C TYR A 151 11.05 18.11 0.23
N GLY A 152 10.16 18.78 0.96
CA GLY A 152 8.73 18.87 0.73
C GLY A 152 7.91 18.25 1.86
N ASP A 153 6.62 18.21 1.66
CA ASP A 153 5.64 17.73 2.64
C ASP A 153 5.57 16.19 2.60
N LEU A 154 6.04 15.54 3.68
CA LEU A 154 5.95 14.09 3.84
C LEU A 154 4.57 13.69 4.39
N ASP A 155 3.98 12.67 3.80
CA ASP A 155 2.75 12.07 4.32
C ASP A 155 3.07 11.06 5.42
N ILE A 156 2.41 11.17 6.58
CA ILE A 156 2.60 10.24 7.68
C ILE A 156 1.28 9.52 7.97
N THR A 157 1.32 8.20 8.02
CA THR A 157 0.15 7.37 8.31
C THR A 157 0.51 6.34 9.38
N ILE A 158 -0.25 6.31 10.49
CA ILE A 158 -0.31 5.15 11.38
C ILE A 158 -1.44 4.28 10.86
N ASN A 159 -1.08 3.12 10.30
CA ASN A 159 -2.06 2.25 9.67
C ASN A 159 -2.75 1.37 10.71
N LEU A 160 -4.06 1.57 10.89
CA LEU A 160 -4.92 0.81 11.78
C LEU A 160 -5.88 -0.12 11.01
N SER A 161 -5.92 0.00 9.69
CA SER A 161 -6.81 -0.79 8.82
C SER A 161 -6.34 -2.23 8.63
N LYS A 162 -5.03 -2.48 8.81
CA LYS A 162 -4.46 -3.83 8.81
C LYS A 162 -4.65 -4.44 10.20
N PRO A 163 -5.50 -5.48 10.37
CA PRO A 163 -5.73 -6.07 11.67
C PRO A 163 -4.43 -6.60 12.26
N GLU A 164 -4.09 -6.18 13.48
CA GLU A 164 -3.05 -6.85 14.26
C GLU A 164 -3.57 -8.24 14.64
N LYS A 165 -2.80 -9.25 14.32
CA LYS A 165 -3.18 -10.62 14.69
C LYS A 165 -2.95 -10.79 16.18
N ASP A 166 -4.04 -11.06 16.91
CA ASP A 166 -3.99 -11.54 18.30
C ASP A 166 -3.07 -12.75 18.41
N PRO A 167 -2.30 -12.91 19.50
CA PRO A 167 -1.44 -14.07 19.72
C PRO A 167 -2.14 -15.42 19.55
N LYS A 168 -3.43 -15.53 19.95
CA LYS A 168 -4.23 -16.73 19.74
C LYS A 168 -4.52 -16.96 18.25
N ALA A 169 -4.85 -15.90 17.50
CA ALA A 169 -5.07 -15.98 16.07
C ALA A 169 -3.76 -16.34 15.31
N ILE A 170 -2.60 -15.87 15.78
CA ILE A 170 -1.29 -16.27 15.24
C ILE A 170 -1.03 -17.76 15.51
N ALA A 171 -1.33 -18.25 16.71
CA ALA A 171 -1.17 -19.66 17.08
C ALA A 171 -2.11 -20.56 16.25
N ALA A 172 -3.38 -20.18 16.13
CA ALA A 172 -4.37 -20.89 15.30
C ALA A 172 -3.95 -20.91 13.81
N ALA A 173 -3.46 -19.79 13.28
CA ALA A 173 -2.97 -19.70 11.91
C ALA A 173 -1.74 -20.59 11.64
N LYS A 174 -0.86 -20.78 12.65
CA LYS A 174 0.28 -21.72 12.55
C LYS A 174 -0.16 -23.18 12.53
N LEU A 175 -1.23 -23.50 13.25
CA LEU A 175 -1.81 -24.85 13.31
C LEU A 175 -2.70 -25.17 12.11
N ALA A 176 -3.19 -24.14 11.39
CA ALA A 176 -4.02 -24.30 10.22
C ALA A 176 -3.28 -25.07 9.11
N LYS A 177 -4.02 -25.91 8.40
CA LYS A 177 -3.49 -26.69 7.26
C LYS A 177 -2.86 -25.74 6.23
N GLN A 178 -1.56 -25.89 6.00
CA GLN A 178 -0.87 -25.18 4.95
C GLN A 178 -1.27 -25.74 3.59
N THR A 179 -1.64 -24.86 2.66
CA THR A 179 -1.98 -25.23 1.28
C THR A 179 -1.19 -24.31 0.34
N SER A 180 -0.90 -24.82 -0.85
CA SER A 180 -0.25 -24.04 -1.91
C SER A 180 -1.25 -23.32 -2.83
N TYR A 181 -2.51 -23.22 -2.43
CA TYR A 181 -3.58 -22.58 -3.21
C TYR A 181 -4.39 -21.60 -2.32
N PRO A 182 -4.47 -20.33 -2.70
CA PRO A 182 -3.55 -19.63 -3.61
C PRO A 182 -2.10 -19.65 -3.10
N LYS A 183 -1.10 -19.54 -3.98
CA LYS A 183 0.31 -19.57 -3.58
C LYS A 183 0.73 -18.34 -2.76
N CYS A 184 0.20 -17.17 -3.10
CA CYS A 184 0.40 -15.94 -2.34
C CYS A 184 -0.81 -14.98 -2.48
N LEU A 185 -0.74 -13.82 -1.80
CA LEU A 185 -1.81 -12.82 -1.78
C LEU A 185 -2.06 -12.12 -3.14
N LEU A 186 -1.14 -12.25 -4.10
CA LEU A 186 -1.20 -11.62 -5.42
C LEU A 186 -1.56 -12.58 -6.55
N CYS A 187 -1.78 -13.87 -6.28
CA CYS A 187 -2.17 -14.81 -7.32
C CYS A 187 -3.60 -14.57 -7.81
N MET A 188 -3.84 -14.77 -9.12
CA MET A 188 -5.18 -14.67 -9.73
C MET A 188 -6.22 -15.55 -9.02
N GLU A 189 -5.79 -16.69 -8.47
CA GLU A 189 -6.60 -17.64 -7.72
C GLU A 189 -7.22 -17.08 -6.43
N ASN A 190 -6.83 -15.88 -6.02
CA ASN A 190 -7.48 -15.17 -4.91
C ASN A 190 -8.90 -14.71 -5.27
N GLU A 191 -9.18 -14.41 -6.54
CA GLU A 191 -10.51 -13.96 -6.95
C GLU A 191 -11.58 -15.01 -6.59
N GLY A 192 -12.54 -14.64 -5.76
CA GLY A 192 -13.60 -15.53 -5.28
C GLY A 192 -13.17 -16.56 -4.24
N TYR A 193 -11.92 -16.54 -3.76
CA TYR A 193 -11.42 -17.49 -2.77
C TYR A 193 -12.07 -17.27 -1.39
N ALA A 194 -12.54 -18.37 -0.78
CA ALA A 194 -13.25 -18.33 0.51
C ALA A 194 -12.39 -17.91 1.69
N GLY A 195 -11.08 -18.01 1.54
CA GLY A 195 -10.16 -17.69 2.64
C GLY A 195 -10.04 -18.81 3.68
N ARG A 196 -9.19 -18.53 4.67
CA ARG A 196 -8.95 -19.33 5.87
C ARG A 196 -8.22 -18.44 6.89
N LEU A 197 -8.08 -18.85 8.14
CA LEU A 197 -7.47 -18.03 9.20
C LEU A 197 -6.07 -17.49 8.88
N ASN A 198 -5.30 -18.19 8.05
CA ASN A 198 -3.96 -17.77 7.63
C ASN A 198 -3.90 -17.20 6.19
N HIS A 199 -5.06 -17.06 5.52
CA HIS A 199 -5.14 -16.46 4.20
C HIS A 199 -6.50 -15.77 4.03
N PRO A 200 -6.55 -14.46 3.67
CA PRO A 200 -7.80 -13.69 3.69
C PRO A 200 -8.82 -14.20 2.67
N ALA A 201 -10.10 -14.06 3.02
CA ALA A 201 -11.20 -14.24 2.08
C ALA A 201 -11.17 -13.16 0.99
N ARG A 202 -11.57 -13.54 -0.23
CA ARG A 202 -11.59 -12.69 -1.43
C ARG A 202 -12.83 -12.95 -2.31
N GLN A 203 -13.92 -13.45 -1.72
CA GLN A 203 -15.15 -13.77 -2.45
C GLN A 203 -15.81 -12.51 -3.02
N ASN A 204 -15.62 -11.36 -2.36
CA ASN A 204 -16.09 -10.04 -2.76
C ASN A 204 -15.09 -9.24 -3.63
N HIS A 205 -13.95 -9.83 -3.97
CA HIS A 205 -12.90 -9.21 -4.76
C HIS A 205 -12.99 -9.59 -6.24
N ARG A 206 -12.69 -8.61 -7.13
CA ARG A 206 -12.61 -8.82 -8.58
C ARG A 206 -11.33 -8.22 -9.14
N ILE A 207 -10.74 -8.94 -10.07
CA ILE A 207 -9.47 -8.60 -10.72
C ILE A 207 -9.77 -8.24 -12.18
N ILE A 208 -9.20 -7.13 -12.66
CA ILE A 208 -9.30 -6.75 -14.05
C ILE A 208 -8.06 -7.28 -14.78
N PRO A 209 -8.22 -8.18 -15.77
CA PRO A 209 -7.10 -8.59 -16.60
C PRO A 209 -6.67 -7.44 -17.51
N VAL A 210 -5.36 -7.17 -17.53
CA VAL A 210 -4.71 -6.17 -18.37
C VAL A 210 -3.55 -6.81 -19.12
N THR A 211 -3.25 -6.32 -20.31
CA THR A 211 -2.08 -6.76 -21.07
C THR A 211 -0.96 -5.75 -20.91
N ILE A 212 0.19 -6.18 -20.39
CA ILE A 212 1.36 -5.33 -20.20
C ILE A 212 2.55 -5.99 -20.90
N ASN A 213 3.18 -5.26 -21.79
CA ASN A 213 4.34 -5.73 -22.57
C ASN A 213 4.09 -7.13 -23.17
N ASN A 214 2.92 -7.30 -23.84
CA ASN A 214 2.46 -8.54 -24.49
C ASN A 214 2.30 -9.75 -23.54
N SER A 215 2.14 -9.53 -22.26
CA SER A 215 1.86 -10.57 -21.25
C SER A 215 0.62 -10.24 -20.45
N GLU A 216 -0.01 -11.28 -19.87
CA GLU A 216 -1.22 -11.14 -19.07
C GLU A 216 -0.87 -10.74 -17.64
N TRP A 217 -1.57 -9.73 -17.11
CA TRP A 217 -1.45 -9.19 -15.77
C TRP A 217 -2.81 -9.02 -15.13
N GLY A 218 -2.85 -8.99 -13.81
CA GLY A 218 -4.02 -8.61 -13.04
C GLY A 218 -3.88 -7.19 -12.51
N PHE A 219 -4.97 -6.42 -12.58
CA PHE A 219 -5.08 -5.10 -11.95
C PHE A 219 -6.12 -5.19 -10.84
N GLN A 220 -5.76 -4.74 -9.64
CA GLN A 220 -6.62 -4.68 -8.45
C GLN A 220 -6.26 -3.51 -7.56
N TYR A 221 -7.17 -3.07 -6.68
CA TYR A 221 -6.82 -2.13 -5.63
C TYR A 221 -6.28 -2.83 -4.39
N SER A 222 -5.48 -2.11 -3.62
CA SER A 222 -5.05 -2.56 -2.29
C SER A 222 -6.18 -2.37 -1.29
N PRO A 223 -6.52 -3.37 -0.46
CA PRO A 223 -7.55 -3.20 0.55
C PRO A 223 -7.15 -2.24 1.68
N TYR A 224 -5.87 -1.87 1.76
CA TYR A 224 -5.35 -0.98 2.83
C TYR A 224 -5.36 0.50 2.47
N VAL A 225 -5.45 0.86 1.20
CA VAL A 225 -5.57 2.24 0.67
C VAL A 225 -4.65 3.23 1.39
N TYR A 226 -3.34 3.04 1.24
CA TYR A 226 -2.37 3.97 1.84
C TYR A 226 -2.46 5.38 1.23
N TYR A 227 -2.88 5.48 -0.03
CA TYR A 227 -3.14 6.71 -0.79
C TYR A 227 -4.28 6.48 -1.78
N ASN A 228 -4.75 7.57 -2.42
CA ASN A 228 -5.90 7.50 -3.32
C ASN A 228 -5.70 6.50 -4.46
N GLU A 229 -6.66 5.61 -4.65
CA GLU A 229 -6.67 4.58 -5.70
C GLU A 229 -5.40 3.71 -5.71
N HIS A 230 -4.85 3.41 -4.51
CA HIS A 230 -3.70 2.52 -4.37
C HIS A 230 -3.99 1.18 -5.04
N CYS A 231 -3.35 0.93 -6.17
CA CYS A 231 -3.52 -0.28 -6.96
C CYS A 231 -2.26 -1.17 -6.94
N ILE A 232 -2.48 -2.43 -7.24
CA ILE A 232 -1.44 -3.44 -7.43
C ILE A 232 -1.66 -4.06 -8.80
N VAL A 233 -0.60 -4.06 -9.61
CA VAL A 233 -0.57 -4.66 -10.94
C VAL A 233 0.41 -5.82 -10.87
N PHE A 234 -0.05 -7.03 -11.09
CA PHE A 234 0.74 -8.23 -10.82
C PHE A 234 0.70 -9.20 -11.99
N ASN A 235 1.80 -9.91 -12.19
CA ASN A 235 1.91 -10.91 -13.24
C ASN A 235 0.88 -12.03 -13.03
N SER A 236 0.20 -12.48 -14.08
CA SER A 236 -0.75 -13.60 -13.98
C SER A 236 -0.06 -14.90 -13.56
N GLN A 237 1.25 -15.01 -13.80
CA GLN A 237 2.07 -16.13 -13.37
C GLN A 237 2.83 -15.80 -12.09
N HIS A 238 2.88 -16.76 -11.17
CA HIS A 238 3.64 -16.63 -9.94
C HIS A 238 5.15 -16.82 -10.21
N VAL A 239 5.80 -15.74 -10.64
CA VAL A 239 7.23 -15.68 -10.94
C VAL A 239 7.91 -14.64 -10.06
N PRO A 240 9.19 -14.82 -9.68
CA PRO A 240 9.90 -13.84 -8.86
C PRO A 240 10.03 -12.47 -9.52
N MET A 241 10.07 -11.43 -8.69
CA MET A 241 10.42 -10.07 -9.13
C MET A 241 11.84 -10.01 -9.67
N LYS A 242 12.02 -9.17 -10.68
CA LYS A 242 13.33 -8.89 -11.25
C LYS A 242 13.36 -7.48 -11.83
N ILE A 243 14.38 -6.70 -11.47
CA ILE A 243 14.60 -5.37 -12.04
C ILE A 243 15.56 -5.52 -13.23
N GLU A 244 15.01 -5.29 -14.42
CA GLU A 244 15.70 -5.40 -15.71
C GLU A 244 15.06 -4.47 -16.75
N ARG A 245 15.63 -4.36 -17.96
CA ARG A 245 15.08 -3.53 -19.05
C ARG A 245 13.57 -3.74 -19.26
N ALA A 246 13.11 -5.00 -19.22
CA ALA A 246 11.69 -5.32 -19.40
C ALA A 246 10.80 -4.70 -18.31
N THR A 247 11.31 -4.50 -17.10
CA THR A 247 10.58 -3.82 -16.02
C THR A 247 10.24 -2.39 -16.40
N PHE A 248 11.19 -1.63 -16.95
CA PHE A 248 10.98 -0.25 -17.39
C PHE A 248 9.96 -0.17 -18.52
N ALA A 249 10.03 -1.11 -19.47
CA ALA A 249 9.06 -1.22 -20.56
C ALA A 249 7.63 -1.51 -20.03
N LYS A 250 7.50 -2.43 -19.08
CA LYS A 250 6.23 -2.76 -18.44
C LYS A 250 5.62 -1.57 -17.69
N LEU A 251 6.45 -0.80 -16.95
CA LEU A 251 5.98 0.38 -16.23
C LEU A 251 5.47 1.46 -17.19
N PHE A 252 6.18 1.76 -18.27
CA PHE A 252 5.71 2.73 -19.26
C PHE A 252 4.51 2.24 -20.05
N ASP A 253 4.40 0.94 -20.35
CA ASP A 253 3.24 0.39 -21.02
C ASP A 253 1.97 0.54 -20.16
N PHE A 254 2.06 0.31 -18.85
CA PHE A 254 0.98 0.59 -17.92
C PHE A 254 0.61 2.08 -17.90
N VAL A 255 1.59 2.99 -17.82
CA VAL A 255 1.34 4.45 -17.82
C VAL A 255 0.71 4.92 -19.14
N LYS A 256 1.02 4.28 -20.27
CA LYS A 256 0.34 4.58 -21.55
C LYS A 256 -1.13 4.22 -21.51
N GLN A 257 -1.49 3.12 -20.85
CA GLN A 257 -2.88 2.68 -20.72
C GLN A 257 -3.63 3.48 -19.66
N PHE A 258 -2.97 3.87 -18.56
CA PHE A 258 -3.55 4.62 -17.44
C PHE A 258 -2.72 5.89 -17.16
N PRO A 259 -2.82 6.92 -18.04
CA PRO A 259 -1.93 8.09 -17.99
C PRO A 259 -2.14 9.00 -16.76
N HIS A 260 -3.23 8.83 -16.04
CA HIS A 260 -3.53 9.53 -14.78
C HIS A 260 -2.92 8.85 -13.56
N TYR A 261 -2.35 7.64 -13.71
CA TYR A 261 -1.67 6.90 -12.65
C TYR A 261 -0.15 7.06 -12.75
N PHE A 262 0.50 7.01 -11.59
CA PHE A 262 1.89 6.58 -11.50
C PHE A 262 1.93 5.05 -11.32
N VAL A 263 3.07 4.44 -11.58
CA VAL A 263 3.35 3.04 -11.25
C VAL A 263 4.83 2.87 -10.96
N GLY A 264 5.14 2.04 -9.96
CA GLY A 264 6.53 1.74 -9.60
C GLY A 264 6.71 0.29 -9.15
N SER A 265 7.95 -0.15 -9.15
CA SER A 265 8.35 -1.46 -8.63
C SER A 265 9.14 -1.33 -7.35
N ASN A 266 8.88 -2.21 -6.38
CA ASN A 266 9.86 -2.42 -5.32
C ASN A 266 11.18 -2.92 -5.92
N ALA A 267 12.27 -2.73 -5.19
CA ALA A 267 13.54 -3.35 -5.52
C ALA A 267 13.45 -4.88 -5.38
N ASP A 268 14.26 -5.61 -6.16
CA ASP A 268 14.26 -7.08 -6.25
C ASP A 268 15.23 -7.78 -5.28
N LEU A 269 15.94 -7.03 -4.44
CA LEU A 269 16.87 -7.57 -3.45
C LEU A 269 16.26 -7.50 -2.04
N PRO A 270 16.61 -8.44 -1.14
CA PRO A 270 16.24 -8.40 0.28
C PRO A 270 16.64 -7.07 0.93
N ILE A 271 16.04 -6.73 2.08
CA ILE A 271 16.31 -5.52 2.87
C ILE A 271 15.79 -4.24 2.20
N VAL A 272 16.03 -4.04 0.90
CA VAL A 272 15.61 -2.85 0.14
C VAL A 272 14.39 -3.11 -0.76
N GLY A 273 13.93 -4.36 -0.82
CA GLY A 273 12.73 -4.77 -1.55
C GLY A 273 11.46 -4.74 -0.70
N GLY A 274 10.33 -5.04 -1.34
CA GLY A 274 9.04 -5.22 -0.69
C GLY A 274 8.89 -6.56 0.01
N SER A 275 7.73 -6.80 0.62
CA SER A 275 7.43 -8.02 1.38
C SER A 275 7.17 -9.27 0.52
N ILE A 276 6.88 -9.11 -0.77
CA ILE A 276 6.56 -10.20 -1.70
C ILE A 276 7.52 -10.13 -2.89
N LEU A 277 8.71 -10.72 -2.75
CA LEU A 277 9.70 -10.81 -3.83
C LEU A 277 9.45 -11.99 -4.76
N SER A 278 8.66 -12.97 -4.33
CA SER A 278 8.39 -14.21 -5.06
C SER A 278 7.35 -14.08 -6.16
N HIS A 279 6.67 -12.93 -6.26
CA HIS A 279 5.64 -12.69 -7.26
C HIS A 279 5.84 -11.30 -7.90
N ASP A 280 6.13 -11.26 -9.21
CA ASP A 280 6.36 -10.04 -9.98
C ASP A 280 5.12 -9.15 -9.96
N HIS A 281 5.28 -7.93 -9.42
CA HIS A 281 4.19 -6.98 -9.26
C HIS A 281 4.68 -5.54 -9.15
N PHE A 282 3.80 -4.61 -9.46
CA PHE A 282 3.98 -3.18 -9.35
C PHE A 282 2.91 -2.58 -8.44
N GLN A 283 3.18 -1.41 -7.88
CA GLN A 283 2.19 -0.61 -7.16
C GLN A 283 2.03 0.73 -7.87
N GLY A 284 0.80 1.18 -7.97
CA GLY A 284 0.45 2.42 -8.64
C GLY A 284 -0.78 3.07 -8.01
N GLY A 285 -1.28 4.11 -8.67
CA GLY A 285 -2.49 4.80 -8.25
C GLY A 285 -2.57 6.25 -8.71
N HIS A 286 -3.67 6.88 -8.37
CA HIS A 286 -3.93 8.29 -8.70
C HIS A 286 -3.51 9.18 -7.52
N TYR A 287 -2.19 9.36 -7.36
CA TYR A 287 -1.62 10.15 -6.26
C TYR A 287 -0.29 10.79 -6.67
N GLU A 288 -0.01 11.99 -6.18
CA GLU A 288 1.25 12.68 -6.42
C GLU A 288 2.03 12.86 -5.11
N PHE A 289 3.04 12.03 -4.92
CA PHE A 289 3.88 12.01 -3.73
C PHE A 289 4.85 13.19 -3.67
N ALA A 290 5.40 13.45 -2.48
CA ALA A 290 6.40 14.49 -2.26
C ALA A 290 7.61 14.34 -3.18
N MET A 291 8.12 13.12 -3.39
CA MET A 291 9.24 12.89 -4.32
C MET A 291 8.90 13.28 -5.76
N ALA A 292 7.67 13.04 -6.23
CA ALA A 292 7.25 13.45 -7.58
C ALA A 292 7.23 14.97 -7.75
N LYS A 293 6.88 15.72 -6.68
CA LYS A 293 6.86 17.19 -6.62
C LYS A 293 8.25 17.80 -6.44
N ALA A 294 9.21 17.03 -5.91
CA ALA A 294 10.54 17.51 -5.61
C ALA A 294 11.26 17.99 -6.87
N PRO A 295 11.94 19.16 -6.83
CA PRO A 295 12.65 19.69 -8.00
C PRO A 295 13.92 18.89 -8.31
N VAL A 296 14.36 18.96 -9.55
CA VAL A 296 15.72 18.57 -9.95
C VAL A 296 16.67 19.62 -9.35
N GLU A 297 17.58 19.19 -8.47
CA GLU A 297 18.58 20.10 -7.87
C GLU A 297 19.82 20.27 -8.77
N LYS A 298 20.09 19.27 -9.62
CA LYS A 298 21.20 19.31 -10.56
C LYS A 298 20.84 18.60 -11.86
N GLU A 299 20.78 19.37 -12.95
CA GLU A 299 20.65 18.81 -14.30
C GLU A 299 21.97 18.14 -14.70
N VAL A 300 21.87 17.03 -15.43
CA VAL A 300 23.01 16.27 -15.96
C VAL A 300 22.73 15.89 -17.42
N VAL A 301 23.80 15.83 -18.21
CA VAL A 301 23.74 15.36 -19.61
C VAL A 301 24.42 14.02 -19.67
N ILE A 302 23.71 13.00 -20.11
CA ILE A 302 24.27 11.65 -20.25
C ILE A 302 24.71 11.46 -21.71
N PRO A 303 25.99 11.10 -21.95
CA PRO A 303 26.51 10.92 -23.32
C PRO A 303 25.71 9.89 -24.14
N GLY A 304 25.24 10.31 -25.32
CA GLY A 304 24.40 9.54 -26.23
C GLY A 304 22.89 9.62 -25.89
N PHE A 305 22.51 10.45 -24.90
CA PHE A 305 21.12 10.71 -24.49
C PHE A 305 20.86 12.21 -24.30
N GLU A 306 21.46 13.05 -25.09
CA GLU A 306 21.31 14.51 -25.05
C GLU A 306 19.87 14.97 -25.36
N ASP A 307 19.08 14.09 -25.94
CA ASP A 307 17.63 14.26 -26.22
C ASP A 307 16.74 13.97 -25.00
N VAL A 308 17.30 13.37 -23.94
CA VAL A 308 16.58 13.04 -22.70
C VAL A 308 16.96 14.05 -21.60
N LYS A 309 15.98 14.65 -20.95
CA LYS A 309 16.24 15.43 -19.74
C LYS A 309 16.58 14.50 -18.58
N ALA A 310 17.72 14.70 -17.95
CA ALA A 310 18.15 13.94 -16.80
C ALA A 310 18.65 14.84 -15.67
N GLY A 311 18.48 14.41 -14.42
CA GLY A 311 18.99 15.17 -13.28
C GLY A 311 18.82 14.47 -11.94
N ILE A 312 19.56 14.96 -10.96
CA ILE A 312 19.49 14.54 -9.56
C ILE A 312 18.34 15.28 -8.89
N VAL A 313 17.42 14.56 -8.27
CA VAL A 313 16.26 15.12 -7.56
C VAL A 313 16.71 15.58 -6.16
N LYS A 314 16.22 16.74 -5.72
CA LYS A 314 16.37 17.20 -4.34
C LYS A 314 15.53 16.33 -3.41
N TRP A 315 16.08 15.20 -3.00
CA TRP A 315 15.41 14.18 -2.20
C TRP A 315 16.39 13.56 -1.21
N PRO A 316 15.94 13.09 -0.02
CA PRO A 316 16.87 12.48 0.96
C PRO A 316 17.49 11.17 0.48
N MET A 317 16.87 10.50 -0.50
CA MET A 317 17.43 9.33 -1.15
C MET A 317 18.04 9.69 -2.51
N SER A 318 18.84 8.80 -3.08
CA SER A 318 19.60 9.04 -4.32
C SER A 318 18.73 8.76 -5.54
N VAL A 319 18.17 9.80 -6.14
CA VAL A 319 17.20 9.70 -7.24
C VAL A 319 17.74 10.37 -8.49
N ILE A 320 17.77 9.61 -9.59
CA ILE A 320 17.98 10.13 -10.95
C ILE A 320 16.61 10.20 -11.62
N ARG A 321 16.18 11.41 -11.98
CA ARG A 321 14.97 11.61 -12.79
C ARG A 321 15.34 11.74 -14.24
N ILE A 322 14.68 10.96 -15.10
CA ILE A 322 14.77 11.07 -16.54
C ILE A 322 13.41 11.38 -17.13
N SER A 323 13.34 12.24 -18.14
CA SER A 323 12.08 12.59 -18.79
C SER A 323 12.22 12.91 -20.27
N GLY A 324 11.21 12.56 -21.04
CA GLY A 324 11.17 12.77 -22.49
C GLY A 324 9.85 12.30 -23.11
N PRO A 325 9.58 12.65 -24.36
CA PRO A 325 8.38 12.21 -25.06
C PRO A 325 8.45 10.75 -25.54
N ASP A 326 9.66 10.22 -25.75
CA ASP A 326 9.92 8.90 -26.30
C ASP A 326 10.27 7.90 -25.19
N THR A 327 9.35 6.97 -24.90
CA THR A 327 9.53 5.97 -23.86
C THR A 327 10.65 4.97 -24.18
N GLU A 328 10.93 4.66 -25.47
CA GLU A 328 12.01 3.72 -25.81
C GLU A 328 13.37 4.33 -25.45
N ARG A 329 13.56 5.63 -25.70
CA ARG A 329 14.78 6.34 -25.27
C ARG A 329 14.93 6.36 -23.76
N LEU A 330 13.82 6.53 -23.02
CA LEU A 330 13.84 6.47 -21.57
C LEU A 330 14.17 5.07 -21.06
N ILE A 331 13.63 4.03 -21.69
CA ILE A 331 13.93 2.61 -21.36
C ILE A 331 15.42 2.31 -21.63
N GLU A 332 15.96 2.75 -22.75
CA GLU A 332 17.39 2.58 -23.07
C GLU A 332 18.30 3.24 -22.02
N LEU A 333 17.98 4.48 -21.64
CA LEU A 333 18.76 5.19 -20.61
C LEU A 333 18.61 4.55 -19.23
N ALA A 334 17.40 4.18 -18.83
CA ALA A 334 17.15 3.51 -17.56
C ALA A 334 17.92 2.18 -17.46
N ASP A 335 17.94 1.41 -18.56
CA ASP A 335 18.69 0.16 -18.63
C ASP A 335 20.23 0.39 -18.55
N LYS A 336 20.74 1.40 -19.25
CA LYS A 336 22.15 1.81 -19.15
C LYS A 336 22.52 2.17 -17.70
N ILE A 337 21.68 2.96 -17.02
CA ILE A 337 21.90 3.34 -15.62
C ILE A 337 21.85 2.10 -14.72
N LEU A 338 20.86 1.22 -14.90
CA LEU A 338 20.72 0.00 -14.11
C LEU A 338 21.93 -0.92 -14.24
N LEU A 339 22.35 -1.20 -15.49
CA LEU A 339 23.49 -2.09 -15.76
C LEU A 339 24.79 -1.52 -15.19
N LYS A 340 24.98 -0.20 -15.32
CA LYS A 340 26.14 0.46 -14.72
C LYS A 340 26.09 0.39 -13.20
N TRP A 341 24.92 0.67 -12.59
CA TRP A 341 24.74 0.64 -11.15
C TRP A 341 24.98 -0.75 -10.57
N LYS A 342 24.46 -1.80 -11.20
CA LYS A 342 24.65 -3.20 -10.75
C LYS A 342 26.11 -3.59 -10.60
N GLY A 343 27.01 -3.07 -11.44
CA GLY A 343 28.44 -3.35 -11.39
C GLY A 343 29.29 -2.25 -10.74
N TYR A 344 28.66 -1.22 -10.13
CA TYR A 344 29.38 -0.05 -9.64
C TYR A 344 29.87 -0.23 -8.19
N THR A 345 31.19 -0.08 -8.00
CA THR A 345 31.83 -0.02 -6.68
C THR A 345 32.52 1.33 -6.50
N ASP A 346 32.30 1.99 -5.37
CA ASP A 346 32.98 3.20 -4.93
C ASP A 346 33.28 3.05 -3.43
N GLU A 347 34.47 2.53 -3.13
CA GLU A 347 34.87 2.26 -1.74
C GLU A 347 34.89 3.52 -0.89
N ALA A 348 35.22 4.69 -1.48
CA ALA A 348 35.22 5.96 -0.77
C ALA A 348 33.83 6.40 -0.29
N ALA A 349 32.78 5.92 -0.96
CA ALA A 349 31.39 6.15 -0.56
C ALA A 349 30.75 4.92 0.11
N PHE A 350 31.55 3.91 0.44
CA PHE A 350 31.13 2.62 1.01
C PHE A 350 30.12 1.87 0.10
N ILE A 351 30.22 2.01 -1.20
CA ILE A 351 29.37 1.33 -2.17
C ILE A 351 30.14 0.15 -2.75
N PHE A 352 29.57 -1.04 -2.58
CA PHE A 352 30.10 -2.28 -3.13
C PHE A 352 29.03 -2.92 -4.00
N ALA A 353 29.38 -3.28 -5.24
CA ALA A 353 28.45 -3.92 -6.17
C ALA A 353 28.08 -5.33 -5.67
N GLU A 354 29.04 -6.03 -5.07
CA GLU A 354 28.88 -7.38 -4.53
C GLU A 354 29.86 -7.62 -3.37
N THR A 355 29.53 -8.62 -2.53
CA THR A 355 30.42 -9.18 -1.50
C THR A 355 30.26 -10.68 -1.54
N ASP A 356 31.37 -11.43 -1.68
CA ASP A 356 31.37 -12.90 -1.76
C ASP A 356 30.45 -13.47 -2.85
N GLY A 357 30.25 -12.74 -3.94
CA GLY A 357 29.38 -13.09 -5.06
C GLY A 357 27.90 -12.76 -4.88
N GLU A 358 27.52 -12.17 -3.75
CA GLU A 358 26.14 -11.70 -3.50
C GLU A 358 25.99 -10.23 -3.95
N PRO A 359 25.04 -9.92 -4.86
CA PRO A 359 24.85 -8.58 -5.38
C PRO A 359 24.18 -7.67 -4.35
N HIS A 360 24.57 -6.38 -4.34
CA HIS A 360 24.01 -5.36 -3.45
C HIS A 360 23.24 -4.26 -4.16
N ASN A 361 23.61 -3.93 -5.39
CA ASN A 361 23.05 -2.79 -6.12
C ASN A 361 21.79 -3.16 -6.90
N THR A 362 20.74 -2.39 -6.72
CA THR A 362 19.50 -2.47 -7.48
C THR A 362 18.82 -1.09 -7.56
N ILE A 363 17.68 -0.99 -8.22
CA ILE A 363 16.93 0.25 -8.42
C ILE A 363 15.46 0.04 -8.00
N THR A 364 14.86 1.06 -7.41
CA THR A 364 13.40 1.21 -7.25
C THR A 364 12.93 2.20 -8.33
N PRO A 365 12.33 1.72 -9.45
CA PRO A 365 11.88 2.59 -10.54
C PRO A 365 10.43 3.02 -10.34
N ILE A 366 10.14 4.29 -10.65
CA ILE A 366 8.78 4.86 -10.61
C ILE A 366 8.53 5.64 -11.90
N ALA A 367 7.49 5.24 -12.63
CA ALA A 367 7.09 5.87 -13.89
C ALA A 367 5.77 6.64 -13.76
N ARG A 368 5.65 7.74 -14.51
CA ARG A 368 4.42 8.54 -14.63
C ARG A 368 4.40 9.34 -15.91
N LYS A 369 3.24 9.88 -16.24
CA LYS A 369 3.08 10.88 -17.30
C LYS A 369 2.88 12.26 -16.68
N ARG A 370 3.56 13.28 -17.23
CA ARG A 370 3.42 14.67 -16.82
C ARG A 370 3.24 15.55 -18.07
N GLY A 371 2.00 15.95 -18.33
CA GLY A 371 1.67 16.59 -19.60
C GLY A 371 1.96 15.67 -20.79
N ASP A 372 2.73 16.16 -21.76
CA ASP A 372 3.14 15.37 -22.94
C ASP A 372 4.41 14.54 -22.74
N MET A 373 5.02 14.63 -21.55
CA MET A 373 6.26 13.92 -21.23
C MET A 373 5.99 12.69 -20.39
N TYR A 374 6.76 11.64 -20.63
CA TYR A 374 6.93 10.52 -19.70
C TYR A 374 8.11 10.82 -18.79
N GLU A 375 8.01 10.35 -17.56
CA GLU A 375 9.02 10.59 -16.52
C GLU A 375 9.26 9.30 -15.74
N MET A 376 10.52 9.00 -15.44
CA MET A 376 10.90 7.90 -14.55
C MET A 376 11.89 8.39 -13.51
N ASP A 377 11.60 8.10 -12.24
CA ASP A 377 12.53 8.24 -11.14
C ASP A 377 13.21 6.89 -10.91
N LEU A 378 14.53 6.90 -10.94
CA LEU A 378 15.40 5.75 -10.70
C LEU A 378 16.06 5.95 -9.33
N VAL A 379 15.52 5.30 -8.30
CA VAL A 379 16.06 5.40 -6.94
C VAL A 379 17.11 4.33 -6.74
N LEU A 380 18.36 4.75 -6.55
CA LEU A 380 19.48 3.83 -6.34
C LEU A 380 19.37 3.18 -4.96
N ARG A 381 19.50 1.85 -4.91
CA ARG A 381 19.41 1.07 -3.68
C ARG A 381 20.64 0.16 -3.55
N ASN A 382 21.02 -0.10 -2.30
CA ASN A 382 22.08 -1.04 -1.96
C ASN A 382 21.72 -1.74 -0.64
N ASN A 383 21.87 -3.06 -0.56
CA ASN A 383 21.45 -3.87 0.60
C ASN A 383 22.62 -4.41 1.45
N ILE A 384 23.80 -3.84 1.30
CA ILE A 384 24.98 -4.29 2.06
C ILE A 384 24.72 -4.20 3.56
N THR A 385 25.20 -5.19 4.31
CA THR A 385 25.15 -5.23 5.78
C THR A 385 26.55 -5.22 6.37
N THR A 386 26.68 -4.80 7.61
CA THR A 386 27.89 -4.88 8.42
C THR A 386 27.54 -5.41 9.81
N GLU A 387 28.54 -5.72 10.63
CA GLU A 387 28.33 -6.07 12.04
C GLU A 387 27.63 -4.92 12.81
N GLU A 388 27.98 -3.67 12.51
CA GLU A 388 27.35 -2.49 13.09
C GLU A 388 25.92 -2.27 12.58
N HIS A 389 25.65 -2.58 11.31
CA HIS A 389 24.36 -2.40 10.64
C HIS A 389 23.83 -3.73 10.06
N PRO A 390 23.40 -4.68 10.93
CA PRO A 390 22.97 -6.01 10.49
C PRO A 390 21.64 -5.99 9.70
N LEU A 391 20.85 -4.93 9.80
CA LEU A 391 19.63 -4.73 9.02
C LEU A 391 19.87 -3.97 7.70
N GLY A 392 21.09 -3.53 7.44
CA GLY A 392 21.51 -2.78 6.26
C GLY A 392 22.19 -1.46 6.59
N VAL A 393 23.27 -1.15 5.87
CA VAL A 393 23.94 0.16 5.97
C VAL A 393 23.05 1.28 5.46
N TYR A 394 22.29 1.00 4.38
CA TYR A 394 21.32 1.90 3.76
C TYR A 394 19.89 1.55 4.17
N HIS A 395 19.68 1.55 5.48
CA HIS A 395 18.45 1.17 6.17
C HIS A 395 18.30 2.06 7.42
N PRO A 396 17.11 2.26 7.98
CA PRO A 396 16.96 2.94 9.27
C PRO A 396 17.84 2.33 10.34
N HIS A 397 18.71 3.12 10.96
CA HIS A 397 19.59 2.68 12.04
C HIS A 397 18.85 2.59 13.38
N ALA A 398 19.50 1.98 14.37
CA ALA A 398 18.89 1.58 15.64
C ALA A 398 18.19 2.72 16.42
N GLU A 399 18.76 3.93 16.38
CA GLU A 399 18.21 5.12 17.04
C GLU A 399 16.84 5.56 16.51
N LEU A 400 16.47 5.13 15.27
CA LEU A 400 15.17 5.44 14.66
C LEU A 400 14.15 4.33 14.84
N HIS A 401 14.54 3.15 15.37
CA HIS A 401 13.68 1.97 15.43
C HIS A 401 12.50 2.12 16.38
N HIS A 402 12.55 3.08 17.31
CA HIS A 402 11.40 3.40 18.15
C HIS A 402 10.19 3.88 17.33
N ILE A 403 10.42 4.47 16.14
CA ILE A 403 9.38 4.90 15.19
C ILE A 403 9.29 3.96 14.00
N LYS A 404 10.41 3.71 13.29
CA LYS A 404 10.42 2.91 12.05
C LYS A 404 11.63 1.98 12.02
N LYS A 405 11.37 0.68 12.06
CA LYS A 405 12.38 -0.38 11.99
C LYS A 405 12.31 -1.18 10.69
N GLU A 406 11.14 -1.21 10.05
CA GLU A 406 10.86 -2.03 8.89
C GLU A 406 11.62 -1.51 7.66
N ASN A 407 11.77 -2.39 6.66
CA ASN A 407 12.37 -2.06 5.38
C ASN A 407 11.65 -0.88 4.70
N ILE A 408 12.42 -0.07 3.98
CA ILE A 408 11.89 1.07 3.22
C ILE A 408 11.55 0.61 1.81
N GLY A 409 10.27 0.38 1.59
CA GLY A 409 9.70 -0.04 0.31
C GLY A 409 9.33 1.15 -0.58
N LEU A 410 8.68 0.84 -1.73
CA LEU A 410 8.31 1.81 -2.76
C LEU A 410 7.55 3.02 -2.21
N ILE A 411 6.57 2.80 -1.34
CA ILE A 411 5.69 3.85 -0.82
C ILE A 411 6.47 4.83 0.06
N GLU A 412 7.29 4.29 0.97
CA GLU A 412 8.14 5.10 1.84
C GLU A 412 9.18 5.89 1.05
N VAL A 413 9.80 5.25 0.04
CA VAL A 413 10.76 5.91 -0.87
C VAL A 413 10.16 7.18 -1.50
N MET A 414 8.87 7.16 -1.83
CA MET A 414 8.19 8.30 -2.45
C MET A 414 7.75 9.38 -1.45
N GLY A 415 7.90 9.14 -0.13
CA GLY A 415 7.63 10.14 0.91
C GLY A 415 6.36 9.92 1.73
N LEU A 416 5.77 8.71 1.72
CA LEU A 416 4.66 8.36 2.60
C LEU A 416 5.12 7.33 3.64
N ALA A 417 5.18 7.73 4.90
CA ALA A 417 5.46 6.82 6.01
C ALA A 417 4.26 5.92 6.29
N VAL A 418 4.46 4.61 6.19
CA VAL A 418 3.51 3.62 6.72
C VAL A 418 4.04 3.13 8.06
N LEU A 419 3.49 3.66 9.14
CA LEU A 419 3.93 3.40 10.50
C LEU A 419 3.06 2.31 11.16
N PRO A 420 3.63 1.51 12.07
CA PRO A 420 2.92 0.43 12.74
C PRO A 420 1.83 0.92 13.69
N ALA A 421 0.75 0.13 13.82
CA ALA A 421 -0.44 0.47 14.63
C ALA A 421 -0.12 0.72 16.11
N ARG A 422 0.91 0.03 16.67
CA ARG A 422 1.37 0.24 18.05
C ARG A 422 1.60 1.73 18.38
N LEU A 423 2.07 2.52 17.42
CA LEU A 423 2.39 3.94 17.63
C LEU A 423 1.18 4.79 18.02
N LYS A 424 -0.05 4.37 17.74
CA LYS A 424 -1.24 5.10 18.23
C LYS A 424 -1.28 5.09 19.75
N GLY A 425 -1.24 3.91 20.36
CA GLY A 425 -1.27 3.79 21.83
C GLY A 425 -0.01 4.37 22.48
N GLU A 426 1.15 4.20 21.85
CA GLU A 426 2.42 4.77 22.31
C GLU A 426 2.37 6.29 22.28
N LEU A 427 1.83 6.92 21.23
CA LEU A 427 1.68 8.37 21.13
C LEU A 427 0.73 8.92 22.21
N GLU A 428 -0.42 8.27 22.43
CA GLU A 428 -1.35 8.63 23.50
C GLU A 428 -0.71 8.50 24.90
N GLY A 429 0.09 7.45 25.12
CA GLY A 429 0.86 7.24 26.35
C GLY A 429 1.93 8.30 26.56
N LEU A 430 2.70 8.63 25.51
CA LEU A 430 3.72 9.67 25.54
C LEU A 430 3.12 11.03 25.88
N CYS A 431 2.00 11.41 25.25
CA CYS A 431 1.34 12.67 25.57
C CYS A 431 1.00 12.78 27.06
N LYS A 432 0.46 11.72 27.66
CA LYS A 432 0.09 11.69 29.08
C LYS A 432 1.33 11.75 29.98
N ALA A 433 2.32 10.92 29.74
CA ALA A 433 3.51 10.79 30.56
C ALA A 433 4.39 12.06 30.53
N ILE A 434 4.54 12.69 29.36
CA ILE A 434 5.33 13.93 29.21
C ILE A 434 4.67 15.07 30.00
N VAL A 435 3.36 15.24 29.87
CA VAL A 435 2.62 16.30 30.59
C VAL A 435 2.63 16.05 32.11
N ALA A 436 2.54 14.80 32.54
CA ALA A 436 2.62 14.42 33.95
C ALA A 436 4.06 14.47 34.53
N GLY A 437 5.08 14.64 33.69
CA GLY A 437 6.49 14.62 34.10
C GLY A 437 6.99 13.24 34.56
N GLU A 438 6.38 12.17 34.03
CA GLU A 438 6.73 10.80 34.35
C GLU A 438 8.06 10.38 33.72
N ASP A 439 8.75 9.45 34.36
CA ASP A 439 10.00 8.86 33.88
C ASP A 439 9.64 7.71 32.91
N LEU A 440 9.80 7.95 31.59
CA LEU A 440 9.45 6.97 30.55
C LEU A 440 10.24 5.67 30.64
N ARG A 441 11.42 5.66 31.28
CA ARG A 441 12.24 4.46 31.47
C ARG A 441 11.62 3.44 32.44
N LYS A 442 10.57 3.84 33.16
CA LYS A 442 9.81 2.96 34.06
C LYS A 442 8.61 2.29 33.40
N ASP A 443 8.28 2.66 32.17
CA ASP A 443 7.19 2.10 31.39
C ASP A 443 7.77 1.22 30.28
N GLU A 444 7.53 -0.10 30.33
CA GLU A 444 8.07 -1.08 29.37
C GLU A 444 7.67 -0.80 27.91
N VAL A 445 6.54 -0.11 27.68
CA VAL A 445 6.06 0.24 26.34
C VAL A 445 6.72 1.50 25.82
N LEU A 446 6.92 2.50 26.71
CA LEU A 446 7.40 3.85 26.35
C LEU A 446 8.91 4.02 26.47
N GLU A 447 9.62 3.11 27.19
CA GLU A 447 11.06 3.16 27.43
C GLU A 447 11.88 3.41 26.17
N LYS A 448 11.52 2.78 25.06
CA LYS A 448 12.21 2.92 23.77
C LYS A 448 12.18 4.34 23.18
N HIS A 449 11.30 5.21 23.67
CA HIS A 449 11.19 6.61 23.26
C HIS A 449 11.89 7.58 24.23
N ALA A 450 12.43 7.07 25.36
CA ALA A 450 12.89 7.92 26.44
C ALA A 450 14.00 8.90 26.02
N ASP A 451 15.04 8.41 25.35
CA ASP A 451 16.17 9.23 24.90
C ASP A 451 15.70 10.29 23.89
N TRP A 452 14.87 9.92 22.93
CA TRP A 452 14.27 10.85 21.97
C TRP A 452 13.45 11.95 22.67
N VAL A 453 12.61 11.59 23.64
CA VAL A 453 11.80 12.58 24.39
C VAL A 453 12.66 13.48 25.24
N GLU A 454 13.78 13.02 25.81
CA GLU A 454 14.74 13.87 26.51
C GLU A 454 15.36 14.91 25.59
N GLU A 455 15.79 14.52 24.39
CA GLU A 455 16.25 15.49 23.36
C GLU A 455 15.17 16.53 23.00
N LEU A 456 13.90 16.08 22.94
CA LEU A 456 12.78 17.00 22.63
C LEU A 456 12.52 17.99 23.79
N LYS A 457 12.69 17.58 25.04
CA LYS A 457 12.54 18.47 26.21
C LYS A 457 13.59 19.60 26.21
N GLU A 458 14.73 19.41 25.58
CA GLU A 458 15.72 20.48 25.39
C GLU A 458 15.28 21.52 24.33
N LYS A 459 14.45 21.11 23.37
CA LYS A 459 13.98 21.96 22.26
C LYS A 459 12.62 22.60 22.51
N TYR A 460 11.75 21.95 23.28
CA TYR A 460 10.35 22.32 23.44
C TYR A 460 9.92 22.39 24.90
N THR A 461 9.04 23.35 25.19
CA THR A 461 8.26 23.34 26.43
C THR A 461 6.93 22.68 26.16
N PHE A 462 6.70 21.51 26.74
CA PHE A 462 5.49 20.74 26.56
C PHE A 462 4.35 21.22 27.47
N THR A 463 3.15 21.28 26.91
CA THR A 463 1.88 21.51 27.62
C THR A 463 0.84 20.50 27.14
N ALA A 464 -0.28 20.39 27.84
CA ALA A 464 -1.38 19.50 27.44
C ALA A 464 -1.95 19.88 26.06
N GLU A 465 -1.85 21.15 25.66
CA GLU A 465 -2.41 21.66 24.40
C GLU A 465 -1.48 21.43 23.20
N ASN A 466 -0.16 21.35 23.41
CA ASN A 466 0.80 21.32 22.30
C ASN A 466 1.57 19.98 22.14
N VAL A 467 1.51 19.10 23.12
CA VAL A 467 2.36 17.89 23.16
C VAL A 467 2.11 16.98 21.96
N GLU A 468 0.87 16.77 21.58
CA GLU A 468 0.53 15.89 20.44
C GLU A 468 1.02 16.46 19.11
N GLU A 469 0.84 17.78 18.90
CA GLU A 469 1.29 18.46 17.69
C GLU A 469 2.82 18.39 17.55
N ILE A 470 3.55 18.64 18.65
CA ILE A 470 5.02 18.54 18.66
C ILE A 470 5.46 17.11 18.34
N LEU A 471 4.88 16.10 18.97
CA LEU A 471 5.23 14.70 18.73
C LEU A 471 4.94 14.29 17.28
N LYS A 472 3.81 14.67 16.71
CA LYS A 472 3.47 14.43 15.30
C LYS A 472 4.50 15.07 14.35
N LYS A 473 4.88 16.31 14.61
CA LYS A 473 5.92 17.00 13.84
C LYS A 473 7.26 16.28 13.93
N GLU A 474 7.68 15.90 15.13
CA GLU A 474 8.97 15.25 15.35
C GLU A 474 9.01 13.81 14.81
N ILE A 475 7.88 13.08 14.80
CA ILE A 475 7.75 11.81 14.09
C ILE A 475 8.03 11.99 12.59
N GLY A 476 7.54 13.07 12.00
CA GLY A 476 7.86 13.42 10.61
C GLY A 476 9.35 13.69 10.38
N ILE A 477 10.02 14.35 11.32
CA ILE A 477 11.48 14.58 11.29
C ILE A 477 12.24 13.25 11.43
N VAL A 478 11.79 12.34 12.29
CA VAL A 478 12.36 10.99 12.38
C VAL A 478 12.19 10.25 11.05
N PHE A 479 11.03 10.33 10.41
CA PHE A 479 10.83 9.68 9.11
C PHE A 479 11.72 10.31 8.01
N LYS A 480 11.92 11.60 8.02
CA LYS A 480 12.92 12.26 7.14
C LYS A 480 14.31 11.63 7.34
N LYS A 481 14.78 11.47 8.58
CA LYS A 481 16.06 10.79 8.88
C LYS A 481 16.07 9.35 8.40
N VAL A 482 14.94 8.64 8.51
CA VAL A 482 14.77 7.28 7.97
C VAL A 482 15.08 7.24 6.46
N LEU A 483 14.58 8.20 5.68
CA LEU A 483 14.88 8.30 4.26
C LEU A 483 16.34 8.68 3.98
N GLU A 484 16.92 9.58 4.80
CA GLU A 484 18.33 9.97 4.72
C GLU A 484 19.25 8.77 5.00
N HIS A 485 18.91 7.93 5.99
CA HIS A 485 19.65 6.67 6.27
C HIS A 485 19.53 5.68 5.11
N ALA A 486 18.36 5.58 4.50
CA ALA A 486 18.12 4.69 3.36
C ALA A 486 18.76 5.19 2.03
N GLY A 487 19.15 6.46 1.96
CA GLY A 487 19.84 7.04 0.80
C GLY A 487 21.27 6.53 0.66
N VAL A 488 21.63 6.10 -0.54
CA VAL A 488 22.99 5.58 -0.83
C VAL A 488 24.02 6.70 -0.81
N TYR A 489 23.76 7.77 -1.55
CA TYR A 489 24.58 8.99 -1.48
C TYR A 489 23.92 9.96 -0.52
N LYS A 490 24.64 10.33 0.55
CA LYS A 490 24.11 11.24 1.57
C LYS A 490 23.99 12.67 1.02
N CYS A 491 23.05 13.45 1.58
CA CYS A 491 22.83 14.85 1.21
C CYS A 491 23.90 15.79 1.81
N THR A 492 25.17 15.38 1.75
CA THR A 492 26.36 16.15 2.11
C THR A 492 27.16 16.52 0.87
N GLU A 493 28.16 17.38 0.99
CA GLU A 493 29.04 17.74 -0.11
C GLU A 493 29.82 16.51 -0.66
N GLU A 494 30.30 15.65 0.25
CA GLU A 494 31.01 14.42 -0.09
C GLU A 494 30.06 13.42 -0.79
N GLY A 495 28.85 13.28 -0.26
CA GLY A 495 27.84 12.39 -0.86
C GLY A 495 27.39 12.86 -2.25
N ARG A 496 27.19 14.16 -2.44
CA ARG A 496 26.90 14.75 -3.76
C ARG A 496 28.07 14.58 -4.75
N THR A 497 29.30 14.74 -4.27
CA THR A 497 30.51 14.52 -5.08
C THR A 497 30.61 13.04 -5.51
N ALA A 498 30.34 12.13 -4.60
CA ALA A 498 30.31 10.69 -4.90
C ALA A 498 29.18 10.35 -5.90
N PHE A 499 28.00 10.95 -5.75
CA PHE A 499 26.90 10.76 -6.70
C PHE A 499 27.29 11.24 -8.11
N MET A 500 27.99 12.39 -8.21
CA MET A 500 28.48 12.87 -9.50
C MET A 500 29.52 11.94 -10.11
N ARG A 501 30.42 11.33 -9.32
CA ARG A 501 31.35 10.31 -9.84
C ARG A 501 30.62 9.13 -10.51
N PHE A 502 29.50 8.70 -9.91
CA PHE A 502 28.65 7.69 -10.57
C PHE A 502 28.06 8.21 -11.88
N ILE A 503 27.43 9.40 -11.87
CA ILE A 503 26.85 10.03 -13.07
C ILE A 503 27.90 10.19 -14.18
N ASP A 504 29.09 10.68 -13.85
CA ASP A 504 30.19 10.89 -14.82
C ASP A 504 30.74 9.56 -15.38
N SER A 505 30.42 8.45 -14.75
CA SER A 505 30.81 7.11 -15.22
C SER A 505 29.79 6.49 -16.19
N LEU A 506 28.62 7.13 -16.40
CA LEU A 506 27.58 6.68 -17.33
C LEU A 506 28.00 7.00 -18.79
#